data_3f819493e795d5c86768cc2b23aecb0c
#
_entry.id   3f819493e795d5c86768cc2b23aecb0c
#
_cell.length_a   1.000
_cell.length_b   1.000
_cell.length_c   1.000
_cell.angle_alpha   90.00
_cell.angle_beta   90.00
_cell.angle_gamma   90.00
#
_symmetry.space_group_name_H-M   'P 1'
#
loop_
_entity.id
_entity.type
_entity.pdbx_description
1 polymer ?
#
loop_
_entity_poly.entity_id
_entity_poly.type
_entity_poly.pdbx_seq_one_letter_code
_entity_poly.pdbx_strand_id
1 'polypeptide(L)'
;MRAPDNRQGSMGLPEDSAPDIQVPVMQMEVDSQNFLRTPNLHDGYVVGIHMAQKNFVRISVVDVSGRSYAMDLLGLRRFRCDGFAEGNIILSVEIISGAKPCRGPLVRLLGEVHPTAAEPYRMKHERWRADCSEEIARGSLTLVEIAPSYGCEILALCESVKIESVEAIDLGGEA
;
A
#
# COMPACT_ATOMS: atom_id res chain seq x y z
N MET A 1 -24.03 9.94 -71.23
CA MET A 1 -23.21 9.04 -70.43
C MET A 1 -23.40 9.43 -68.96
N ARG A 2 -24.14 8.63 -68.17
CA ARG A 2 -24.39 8.86 -66.71
C ARG A 2 -23.49 7.92 -65.94
N ALA A 3 -22.74 8.48 -64.98
CA ALA A 3 -21.92 7.71 -64.04
C ALA A 3 -22.81 7.11 -62.93
N PRO A 4 -22.48 5.93 -62.39
CA PRO A 4 -23.25 5.31 -61.30
C PRO A 4 -22.91 5.86 -59.95
N ASP A 5 -23.95 6.08 -59.14
CA ASP A 5 -23.96 6.52 -57.74
C ASP A 5 -23.56 5.32 -56.84
N ASN A 6 -22.41 5.40 -56.18
CA ASN A 6 -21.92 4.36 -55.30
C ASN A 6 -22.14 4.77 -53.82
N ARG A 7 -23.32 4.48 -53.28
CA ARG A 7 -23.66 4.60 -51.87
C ARG A 7 -23.12 3.38 -51.12
N GLN A 8 -21.94 3.51 -50.51
CA GLN A 8 -21.46 2.54 -49.49
C GLN A 8 -22.19 2.78 -48.17
N GLY A 9 -23.03 1.82 -47.79
CA GLY A 9 -23.66 1.74 -46.48
C GLY A 9 -22.59 1.41 -45.43
N SER A 10 -22.36 2.34 -44.51
CA SER A 10 -21.56 2.14 -43.27
C SER A 10 -22.37 1.24 -42.34
N MET A 11 -22.00 -0.04 -42.23
CA MET A 11 -22.44 -0.90 -41.13
C MET A 11 -21.73 -0.45 -39.87
N GLY A 12 -22.45 0.21 -38.96
CA GLY A 12 -22.01 0.45 -37.60
C GLY A 12 -21.88 -0.89 -36.85
N LEU A 13 -20.69 -1.20 -36.42
CA LEU A 13 -20.45 -2.29 -35.47
C LEU A 13 -21.09 -1.91 -34.12
N PRO A 14 -21.76 -2.83 -33.43
CA PRO A 14 -22.24 -2.57 -32.09
C PRO A 14 -21.03 -2.33 -31.17
N GLU A 15 -21.02 -1.19 -30.49
CA GLU A 15 -20.11 -0.95 -29.39
C GLU A 15 -20.43 -1.93 -28.25
N ASP A 16 -19.59 -2.95 -28.17
CA ASP A 16 -19.63 -3.94 -27.09
C ASP A 16 -19.19 -3.23 -25.79
N SER A 17 -20.16 -2.65 -25.09
CA SER A 17 -19.94 -2.04 -23.78
C SER A 17 -19.62 -3.17 -22.81
N ALA A 18 -18.34 -3.36 -22.53
CA ALA A 18 -17.90 -4.26 -21.47
C ALA A 18 -18.65 -3.89 -20.16
N PRO A 19 -19.17 -4.86 -19.40
CA PRO A 19 -19.87 -4.58 -18.17
C PRO A 19 -18.90 -3.88 -17.20
N ASP A 20 -19.33 -2.73 -16.68
CA ASP A 20 -18.65 -2.00 -15.61
C ASP A 20 -18.69 -2.87 -14.35
N ILE A 21 -17.68 -3.71 -14.17
CA ILE A 21 -17.52 -4.52 -12.96
C ILE A 21 -17.15 -3.54 -11.85
N GLN A 22 -18.14 -3.03 -11.14
CA GLN A 22 -17.94 -2.28 -9.91
C GLN A 22 -17.39 -3.24 -8.87
N VAL A 23 -16.06 -3.29 -8.73
CA VAL A 23 -15.39 -3.96 -7.61
C VAL A 23 -15.85 -3.21 -6.35
N PRO A 24 -16.51 -3.87 -5.38
CA PRO A 24 -16.95 -3.19 -4.18
C PRO A 24 -15.72 -2.64 -3.44
N VAL A 25 -15.66 -1.33 -3.31
CA VAL A 25 -14.64 -0.66 -2.51
C VAL A 25 -14.87 -1.08 -1.07
N MET A 26 -13.98 -1.93 -0.55
CA MET A 26 -14.04 -2.35 0.84
C MET A 26 -13.69 -1.16 1.74
N GLN A 27 -14.56 -0.89 2.71
CA GLN A 27 -14.30 0.17 3.68
C GLN A 27 -13.23 -0.31 4.66
N MET A 28 -12.08 0.36 4.66
CA MET A 28 -11.01 0.13 5.63
C MET A 28 -11.43 0.68 6.99
N GLU A 29 -11.32 -0.14 8.05
CA GLU A 29 -11.59 0.27 9.43
C GLU A 29 -10.32 0.18 10.27
N VAL A 30 -10.01 1.28 10.96
CA VAL A 30 -8.88 1.40 11.88
C VAL A 30 -9.43 1.76 13.26
N ASP A 31 -8.96 1.06 14.30
CA ASP A 31 -9.43 1.31 15.67
C ASP A 31 -8.76 2.56 16.30
N SER A 32 -9.18 2.87 17.55
CA SER A 32 -8.65 4.02 18.29
C SER A 32 -7.16 3.90 18.67
N GLN A 33 -6.56 2.73 18.49
CA GLN A 33 -5.15 2.46 18.69
C GLN A 33 -4.36 2.41 17.37
N ASN A 34 -5.01 2.76 16.26
CA ASN A 34 -4.52 2.74 14.87
C ASN A 34 -4.30 1.35 14.28
N PHE A 35 -4.80 0.27 14.90
CA PHE A 35 -4.75 -1.06 14.30
C PHE A 35 -5.82 -1.24 13.23
N LEU A 36 -5.42 -1.79 12.09
CA LEU A 36 -6.34 -2.20 11.03
C LEU A 36 -7.23 -3.36 11.53
N ARG A 37 -8.56 -3.19 11.43
CA ARG A 37 -9.56 -4.18 11.83
C ARG A 37 -10.29 -4.80 10.64
N THR A 38 -10.50 -3.99 9.59
CA THR A 38 -11.13 -4.45 8.35
C THR A 38 -10.25 -4.05 7.16
N PRO A 39 -9.73 -5.02 6.40
CA PRO A 39 -9.79 -6.47 6.61
C PRO A 39 -8.96 -6.90 7.84
N ASN A 40 -9.36 -8.02 8.47
CA ASN A 40 -8.54 -8.63 9.52
C ASN A 40 -7.38 -9.41 8.86
N LEU A 41 -6.15 -8.89 9.01
CA LEU A 41 -4.95 -9.48 8.43
C LEU A 41 -4.06 -10.19 9.47
N HIS A 42 -4.50 -10.29 10.73
CA HIS A 42 -3.78 -11.04 11.77
C HIS A 42 -3.64 -12.51 11.38
N ASP A 43 -2.45 -13.08 11.53
CA ASP A 43 -2.05 -14.41 11.07
C ASP A 43 -2.16 -14.63 9.53
N GLY A 44 -2.46 -13.58 8.77
CA GLY A 44 -2.38 -13.58 7.32
C GLY A 44 -0.93 -13.50 6.83
N TYR A 45 -0.75 -13.46 5.51
CA TYR A 45 0.56 -13.52 4.88
C TYR A 45 0.81 -12.31 3.97
N VAL A 46 2.01 -11.75 4.03
CA VAL A 46 2.53 -10.90 2.96
C VAL A 46 3.11 -11.80 1.88
N VAL A 47 2.47 -11.82 0.71
CA VAL A 47 2.85 -12.71 -0.40
C VAL A 47 3.64 -12.01 -1.50
N GLY A 48 3.63 -10.67 -1.53
CA GLY A 48 4.39 -9.92 -2.52
C GLY A 48 4.46 -8.43 -2.26
N ILE A 49 5.51 -7.80 -2.80
CA ILE A 49 5.71 -6.35 -2.80
C ILE A 49 6.04 -5.93 -4.21
N HIS A 50 5.29 -4.98 -4.76
CA HIS A 50 5.43 -4.52 -6.13
C HIS A 50 5.63 -3.00 -6.20
N MET A 51 6.70 -2.57 -6.86
CA MET A 51 7.12 -1.16 -7.01
C MET A 51 7.17 -0.79 -8.50
N ALA A 52 5.99 -0.71 -9.15
CA ALA A 52 5.91 -0.47 -10.59
C ALA A 52 6.10 1.00 -10.99
N GLN A 53 5.83 1.93 -10.08
CA GLN A 53 5.81 3.36 -10.37
C GLN A 53 6.55 4.13 -9.28
N LYS A 54 6.98 5.34 -9.64
CA LYS A 54 7.56 6.27 -8.66
C LYS A 54 6.50 6.63 -7.62
N ASN A 55 6.91 6.65 -6.35
CA ASN A 55 6.06 7.01 -5.19
C ASN A 55 4.82 6.11 -5.02
N PHE A 56 4.91 4.86 -5.44
CA PHE A 56 3.86 3.85 -5.31
C PHE A 56 4.44 2.51 -4.91
N VAL A 57 3.80 1.84 -3.95
CA VAL A 57 4.07 0.44 -3.60
C VAL A 57 2.73 -0.27 -3.43
N ARG A 58 2.61 -1.44 -4.02
CA ARG A 58 1.52 -2.40 -3.75
C ARG A 58 2.07 -3.56 -2.92
N ILE A 59 1.41 -3.84 -1.81
CA ILE A 59 1.68 -4.98 -0.96
C ILE A 59 0.52 -5.96 -1.15
N SER A 60 0.84 -7.17 -1.62
CA SER A 60 -0.14 -8.25 -1.77
C SER A 60 -0.18 -9.05 -0.48
N VAL A 61 -1.37 -9.21 0.08
CA VAL A 61 -1.61 -9.93 1.34
C VAL A 61 -2.72 -10.95 1.17
N VAL A 62 -2.65 -12.04 1.92
CA VAL A 62 -3.69 -13.08 1.98
C VAL A 62 -4.08 -13.27 3.44
N ASP A 63 -5.38 -13.22 3.75
CA ASP A 63 -5.86 -13.48 5.10
C ASP A 63 -5.91 -14.98 5.43
N VAL A 64 -6.20 -15.31 6.68
CA VAL A 64 -6.31 -16.71 7.15
C VAL A 64 -7.41 -17.53 6.46
N SER A 65 -8.37 -16.88 5.80
CA SER A 65 -9.41 -17.54 5.01
C SER A 65 -9.05 -17.76 3.55
N GLY A 66 -7.84 -17.34 3.14
CA GLY A 66 -7.35 -17.44 1.77
C GLY A 66 -7.82 -16.29 0.85
N ARG A 67 -8.47 -15.25 1.37
CA ARG A 67 -8.85 -14.07 0.57
C ARG A 67 -7.65 -13.18 0.33
N SER A 68 -7.52 -12.75 -0.90
CA SER A 68 -6.43 -11.88 -1.34
C SER A 68 -6.81 -10.40 -1.28
N TYR A 69 -5.86 -9.57 -0.88
CA TYR A 69 -6.00 -8.12 -0.83
C TYR A 69 -4.77 -7.44 -1.41
N ALA A 70 -4.98 -6.29 -2.02
CA ALA A 70 -3.94 -5.36 -2.41
C ALA A 70 -3.98 -4.15 -1.47
N MET A 71 -2.87 -3.87 -0.80
CA MET A 71 -2.66 -2.65 -0.03
C MET A 71 -1.79 -1.71 -0.87
N ASP A 72 -2.36 -0.62 -1.35
CA ASP A 72 -1.71 0.39 -2.16
C ASP A 72 -1.26 1.57 -1.31
N LEU A 73 0.03 1.85 -1.32
CA LEU A 73 0.66 2.98 -0.67
C LEU A 73 0.91 4.07 -1.72
N LEU A 74 0.13 5.14 -1.68
CA LEU A 74 0.13 6.22 -2.66
C LEU A 74 0.88 7.44 -2.12
N GLY A 75 1.62 8.13 -2.98
CA GLY A 75 2.43 9.27 -2.57
C GLY A 75 3.57 8.86 -1.64
N LEU A 76 4.21 7.72 -1.91
CA LEU A 76 5.24 7.12 -1.07
C LEU A 76 6.44 8.07 -0.91
N ARG A 77 6.80 8.35 0.34
CA ARG A 77 7.96 9.17 0.74
C ARG A 77 9.13 8.32 1.21
N ARG A 78 8.85 7.24 1.95
CA ARG A 78 9.82 6.28 2.46
C ARG A 78 9.20 4.89 2.53
N PHE A 79 10.03 3.90 2.28
CA PHE A 79 9.68 2.49 2.38
C PHE A 79 10.87 1.70 2.92
N ARG A 80 10.60 0.80 3.81
CA ARG A 80 11.56 -0.16 4.36
C ARG A 80 10.87 -1.50 4.49
N CYS A 81 11.55 -2.55 4.06
CA CYS A 81 11.14 -3.93 4.26
C CYS A 81 12.37 -4.74 4.66
N ASP A 82 12.35 -5.27 5.86
CA ASP A 82 13.45 -6.06 6.40
C ASP A 82 13.00 -7.50 6.63
N GLY A 83 13.84 -8.45 6.25
CA GLY A 83 13.62 -9.86 6.53
C GLY A 83 12.55 -10.54 5.67
N PHE A 84 12.30 -10.05 4.44
CA PHE A 84 11.38 -10.72 3.52
C PHE A 84 11.85 -12.14 3.22
N ALA A 85 11.02 -13.13 3.53
CA ALA A 85 11.32 -14.55 3.42
C ALA A 85 10.11 -15.33 2.92
N GLU A 86 10.19 -16.63 2.81
CA GLU A 86 9.05 -17.48 2.62
C GLU A 86 8.19 -17.51 3.89
N GLY A 87 6.87 -17.34 3.78
CA GLY A 87 5.96 -17.41 4.92
C GLY A 87 5.98 -16.17 5.82
N ASN A 88 5.96 -14.96 5.26
CA ASN A 88 5.89 -13.71 6.03
C ASN A 88 4.53 -13.57 6.72
N ILE A 89 4.44 -13.94 8.01
CA ILE A 89 3.20 -13.96 8.79
C ILE A 89 3.01 -12.61 9.48
N ILE A 90 1.83 -12.02 9.33
CA ILE A 90 1.47 -10.73 9.90
C ILE A 90 1.03 -10.90 11.35
N LEU A 91 1.65 -10.18 12.28
CA LEU A 91 1.15 -10.03 13.65
C LEU A 91 0.11 -8.92 13.74
N SER A 92 0.43 -7.75 13.20
CA SER A 92 -0.47 -6.60 13.20
C SER A 92 -0.17 -5.66 12.04
N VAL A 93 -1.18 -4.86 11.68
CA VAL A 93 -1.04 -3.73 10.76
C VAL A 93 -1.50 -2.48 11.48
N GLU A 94 -0.62 -1.48 11.59
CA GLU A 94 -0.94 -0.16 12.12
C GLU A 94 -0.95 0.88 11.00
N ILE A 95 -1.98 1.73 10.99
CA ILE A 95 -2.15 2.82 10.01
C ILE A 95 -2.39 4.11 10.79
N ILE A 96 -1.35 4.91 10.93
CA ILE A 96 -1.34 6.10 11.78
C ILE A 96 -1.46 7.35 10.91
N SER A 97 -2.60 8.03 11.02
CA SER A 97 -2.88 9.30 10.34
C SER A 97 -3.80 10.16 11.21
N GLY A 98 -3.57 11.46 11.27
CA GLY A 98 -4.34 12.37 12.14
C GLY A 98 -4.04 12.22 13.63
N ALA A 99 -3.03 11.43 13.98
CA ALA A 99 -2.57 11.22 15.35
C ALA A 99 -1.04 11.28 15.41
N LYS A 100 -0.50 11.67 16.57
CA LYS A 100 0.95 11.71 16.73
C LYS A 100 1.51 10.29 16.78
N PRO A 101 2.43 9.91 15.87
CA PRO A 101 2.94 8.55 15.80
C PRO A 101 3.81 8.23 17.03
N CYS A 102 3.82 6.96 17.43
CA CYS A 102 4.82 6.45 18.34
C CYS A 102 6.21 6.68 17.75
N ARG A 103 7.17 7.05 18.63
CA ARG A 103 8.52 7.41 18.18
C ARG A 103 9.27 6.25 17.52
N GLY A 104 9.01 5.01 17.98
CA GLY A 104 9.72 3.81 17.55
C GLY A 104 9.65 3.53 16.04
N PRO A 105 8.46 3.32 15.46
CA PRO A 105 8.32 3.00 14.04
C PRO A 105 8.90 4.07 13.12
N LEU A 106 8.65 5.35 13.43
CA LEU A 106 9.17 6.46 12.62
C LEU A 106 10.71 6.53 12.66
N VAL A 107 11.34 6.27 13.82
CA VAL A 107 12.80 6.21 13.95
C VAL A 107 13.36 5.03 13.16
N ARG A 108 12.74 3.85 13.26
CA ARG A 108 13.17 2.68 12.47
C ARG A 108 13.10 2.95 10.98
N LEU A 109 12.01 3.60 10.50
CA LEU A 109 11.83 3.92 9.09
C LEU A 109 12.83 4.97 8.58
N LEU A 110 13.02 6.06 9.32
CA LEU A 110 13.86 7.18 8.88
C LEU A 110 15.35 6.98 9.22
N GLY A 111 15.63 6.02 10.09
CA GLY A 111 16.98 5.71 10.59
C GLY A 111 17.46 6.68 11.66
N GLU A 112 18.53 6.29 12.32
CA GLU A 112 19.28 7.14 13.26
C GLU A 112 20.49 7.73 12.56
N VAL A 113 20.84 8.95 12.97
CA VAL A 113 22.06 9.60 12.48
C VAL A 113 23.25 9.00 13.19
N HIS A 114 24.29 8.65 12.45
CA HIS A 114 25.51 8.13 13.05
C HIS A 114 26.06 9.09 14.12
N PRO A 115 26.51 8.61 15.31
CA PRO A 115 26.97 9.47 16.39
C PRO A 115 28.11 10.44 16.03
N THR A 116 28.95 10.07 15.05
CA THR A 116 30.07 10.92 14.55
C THR A 116 29.65 11.87 13.42
N ALA A 117 28.37 11.90 13.02
CA ALA A 117 27.91 12.82 11.98
C ALA A 117 28.05 14.28 12.44
N ALA A 118 28.38 15.16 11.48
CA ALA A 118 28.51 16.59 11.76
C ALA A 118 27.20 17.19 12.29
N GLU A 119 27.31 18.11 13.23
CA GLU A 119 26.17 18.75 13.92
C GLU A 119 25.11 19.31 12.96
N PRO A 120 25.44 20.03 11.87
CA PRO A 120 24.44 20.54 10.95
C PRO A 120 23.61 19.43 10.30
N TYR A 121 24.23 18.26 10.04
CA TYR A 121 23.53 17.11 9.47
C TYR A 121 22.57 16.49 10.50
N ARG A 122 23.00 16.34 11.76
CA ARG A 122 22.14 15.83 12.85
C ARG A 122 20.92 16.72 13.04
N MET A 123 21.12 18.05 13.16
CA MET A 123 20.03 19.01 13.29
C MET A 123 19.04 18.95 12.12
N LYS A 124 19.55 18.87 10.87
CA LYS A 124 18.70 18.75 9.69
C LYS A 124 17.86 17.47 9.72
N HIS A 125 18.46 16.35 10.10
CA HIS A 125 17.76 15.07 10.18
C HIS A 125 16.69 15.05 11.29
N GLU A 126 17.01 15.61 12.47
CA GLU A 126 16.05 15.73 13.57
C GLU A 126 14.87 16.61 13.18
N ARG A 127 15.13 17.74 12.53
CA ARG A 127 14.08 18.62 12.00
C ARG A 127 13.20 17.90 10.99
N TRP A 128 13.78 17.24 10.01
CA TRP A 128 13.03 16.47 9.04
C TRP A 128 12.14 15.40 9.69
N ARG A 129 12.65 14.69 10.71
CA ARG A 129 11.86 13.70 11.46
C ARG A 129 10.71 14.35 12.24
N ALA A 130 10.95 15.52 12.84
CA ALA A 130 9.91 16.29 13.51
C ALA A 130 8.82 16.75 12.52
N ASP A 131 9.22 17.27 11.36
CA ASP A 131 8.31 17.70 10.30
C ASP A 131 7.44 16.52 9.83
N CYS A 132 8.01 15.33 9.60
CA CYS A 132 7.24 14.12 9.26
C CYS A 132 6.23 13.76 10.37
N SER A 133 6.64 13.82 11.65
CA SER A 133 5.74 13.53 12.77
C SER A 133 4.56 14.52 12.83
N GLU A 134 4.80 15.79 12.55
CA GLU A 134 3.74 16.81 12.49
C GLU A 134 2.82 16.61 11.27
N GLU A 135 3.36 16.23 10.12
CA GLU A 135 2.57 15.93 8.94
C GLU A 135 1.66 14.72 9.16
N ILE A 136 2.13 13.67 9.86
CA ILE A 136 1.30 12.53 10.26
C ILE A 136 0.21 12.98 11.23
N ALA A 137 0.56 13.79 12.24
CA ALA A 137 -0.40 14.29 13.22
C ALA A 137 -1.51 15.15 12.60
N ARG A 138 -1.21 15.85 11.49
CA ARG A 138 -2.20 16.62 10.71
C ARG A 138 -2.99 15.80 9.69
N GLY A 139 -2.63 14.53 9.49
CA GLY A 139 -3.27 13.66 8.51
C GLY A 139 -2.84 13.91 7.06
N SER A 140 -1.80 14.71 6.81
CA SER A 140 -1.24 14.90 5.46
C SER A 140 -0.29 13.78 5.04
N LEU A 141 0.23 13.03 6.01
CA LEU A 141 0.96 11.79 5.80
C LEU A 141 0.36 10.68 6.66
N THR A 142 0.59 9.47 6.23
CA THR A 142 0.22 8.22 6.90
C THR A 142 1.48 7.39 7.13
N LEU A 143 1.69 6.96 8.36
CA LEU A 143 2.71 5.97 8.72
C LEU A 143 2.04 4.60 8.76
N VAL A 144 2.58 3.66 8.02
CA VAL A 144 2.13 2.27 7.98
C VAL A 144 3.22 1.39 8.60
N GLU A 145 2.80 0.52 9.50
CA GLU A 145 3.63 -0.56 10.05
C GLU A 145 2.93 -1.88 9.86
N ILE A 146 3.59 -2.84 9.21
CA ILE A 146 3.20 -4.25 9.22
C ILE A 146 4.23 -4.95 10.07
N ALA A 147 3.82 -5.28 11.31
CA ALA A 147 4.66 -6.00 12.26
C ALA A 147 4.53 -7.50 12.01
N PRO A 148 5.64 -8.24 11.90
CA PRO A 148 5.59 -9.68 11.66
C PRO A 148 5.49 -10.49 12.95
N SER A 149 4.75 -11.63 12.89
CA SER A 149 4.99 -12.77 13.76
C SER A 149 6.22 -13.55 13.28
N TYR A 150 6.42 -13.58 11.95
CA TYR A 150 7.54 -14.20 11.29
C TYR A 150 7.80 -13.52 9.94
N GLY A 151 9.06 -13.37 9.55
CA GLY A 151 9.45 -12.82 8.25
C GLY A 151 9.60 -11.30 8.27
N CYS A 152 8.98 -10.60 7.32
CA CYS A 152 9.30 -9.20 7.05
C CYS A 152 8.56 -8.20 7.94
N GLU A 153 9.33 -7.27 8.53
CA GLU A 153 8.81 -5.98 8.99
C GLU A 153 8.69 -5.03 7.79
N ILE A 154 7.53 -4.38 7.64
CA ILE A 154 7.34 -3.34 6.63
C ILE A 154 6.99 -2.03 7.34
N LEU A 155 7.73 -0.99 6.99
CA LEU A 155 7.49 0.38 7.43
C LEU A 155 7.38 1.29 6.20
N ALA A 156 6.35 2.14 6.18
CA ALA A 156 6.15 3.06 5.07
C ALA A 156 5.64 4.42 5.55
N LEU A 157 6.04 5.48 4.85
CA LEU A 157 5.50 6.83 4.98
C LEU A 157 4.94 7.23 3.62
N CYS A 158 3.64 7.49 3.54
CA CYS A 158 2.92 7.78 2.30
C CYS A 158 1.84 8.84 2.52
N GLU A 159 1.24 9.34 1.45
CA GLU A 159 0.16 10.31 1.52
C GLU A 159 -1.19 9.63 1.83
N SER A 160 -1.41 8.42 1.30
CA SER A 160 -2.63 7.66 1.59
C SER A 160 -2.45 6.17 1.38
N VAL A 161 -3.34 5.40 2.01
CA VAL A 161 -3.43 3.94 1.91
C VAL A 161 -4.79 3.55 1.37
N LYS A 162 -4.82 2.61 0.43
CA LYS A 162 -6.04 1.95 -0.03
C LYS A 162 -5.87 0.45 0.14
N ILE A 163 -6.95 -0.22 0.52
CA ILE A 163 -6.98 -1.68 0.59
C ILE A 163 -8.18 -2.15 -0.23
N GLU A 164 -7.92 -3.03 -1.18
CA GLU A 164 -8.92 -3.59 -2.06
C GLU A 164 -8.87 -5.11 -2.00
N SER A 165 -10.05 -5.76 -1.99
CA SER A 165 -10.12 -7.20 -2.21
C SER A 165 -9.78 -7.46 -3.68
N VAL A 166 -8.88 -8.40 -3.93
CA VAL A 166 -8.56 -8.84 -5.29
C VAL A 166 -9.03 -10.28 -5.46
N GLU A 167 -9.63 -10.57 -6.61
CA GLU A 167 -9.94 -11.95 -6.94
C GLU A 167 -8.63 -12.75 -6.91
N ALA A 168 -8.68 -13.95 -6.34
CA ALA A 168 -7.51 -14.82 -6.28
C ALA A 168 -6.97 -14.97 -7.71
N ILE A 169 -5.74 -14.53 -7.94
CA ILE A 169 -5.03 -14.85 -9.18
C ILE A 169 -4.88 -16.37 -9.13
N ASP A 170 -5.59 -17.06 -10.01
CA ASP A 170 -5.44 -18.49 -10.20
C ASP A 170 -3.99 -18.72 -10.67
N LEU A 171 -3.12 -18.94 -9.72
CA LEU A 171 -1.72 -19.28 -9.98
C LEU A 171 -1.63 -20.73 -10.43
N GLY A 172 -2.50 -21.11 -11.38
CA GLY A 172 -2.51 -22.41 -12.09
C GLY A 172 -1.45 -23.39 -11.61
N GLY A 173 -1.60 -23.92 -10.42
CA GLY A 173 -0.77 -24.96 -9.87
C GLY A 173 -1.38 -26.30 -10.21
N GLU A 174 -1.07 -26.79 -11.39
CA GLU A 174 -1.19 -28.23 -11.63
C GLU A 174 -0.16 -28.93 -10.75
N ALA A 175 -0.67 -29.74 -9.82
CA ALA A 175 0.10 -30.66 -8.99
C ALA A 175 0.50 -31.90 -9.78
#